data_46c95fdc3b32010775c309bacdc0c870
#
_entry.id   46c95fdc3b32010775c309bacdc0c870
#
_cell.length_a   1.000
_cell.length_b   1.000
_cell.length_c   1.000
_cell.angle_alpha   90.00
_cell.angle_beta   90.00
_cell.angle_gamma   90.00
#
_symmetry.space_group_name_H-M   'P 1'
#
loop_
_entity.id
_entity.type
_entity.pdbx_description
1 polymer ?
#
loop_
_entity_poly.entity_id
_entity_poly.type
_entity_poly.pdbx_seq_one_letter_code
_entity_poly.pdbx_strand_id
1 'polypeptide(L)'
;MTNLTTIIMAAGKGTRMKSSKPKVLQPLAGKPLLHHVLATAKQLGSQKNIIIYGFEGQQVKDAFANEQIDWVEQAEQLGTGHAVQMTLPVLPTDGKSLILSGDVPLIGVDTLEKLANTDSRFAMLTLNLANPFGLGRIVRDNDQVIAIVEEKDANDKQRQITEINSGVYCVANDILHRYLNNLTNNNAQGEYYLTDIVKMAVDDGIEIATVSPTHQFEIEGVNDRLQLANLERTWQTHQAQALMQQGVHLIDPSRFDLRGSLKVGKDVQIDINVIIEGDCEIGDNVKIGAGCIIKNSKIASGTVVQPYSLFDNAVVGADNQIGPFARLRPNAVTDKDVHIGNFVELKNTQMASGAKANHLAYLGDATIGQKTNIGAGTITANYDGVNKFKTEIGDEVRIGSNAVLIAPVTIGDRATIGAGSAISKACPAEKLSIARGKQVTIEGWQRPEKKS
;
A
#
# COMPACT_ATOMS: atom_id res chain seq x y z
N MET A 1 -7.74 2.57 -30.52
CA MET A 1 -7.79 3.52 -29.38
C MET A 1 -7.11 4.80 -29.84
N THR A 2 -7.76 5.95 -29.64
CA THR A 2 -7.16 7.27 -29.91
C THR A 2 -5.89 7.42 -29.05
N ASN A 3 -4.83 8.03 -29.59
CA ASN A 3 -3.61 8.37 -28.84
C ASN A 3 -3.99 9.17 -27.59
N LEU A 4 -3.88 8.55 -26.41
CA LEU A 4 -4.23 9.16 -25.14
C LEU A 4 -2.96 9.60 -24.39
N THR A 5 -2.92 10.88 -24.04
CA THR A 5 -1.89 11.47 -23.16
C THR A 5 -2.51 11.76 -21.81
N THR A 6 -1.83 11.50 -20.72
CA THR A 6 -2.27 11.94 -19.38
C THR A 6 -1.36 13.04 -18.89
N ILE A 7 -1.96 14.16 -18.46
CA ILE A 7 -1.29 15.29 -17.82
C ILE A 7 -1.70 15.30 -16.36
N ILE A 8 -0.73 15.19 -15.44
CA ILE A 8 -0.99 15.17 -14.00
C ILE A 8 -0.38 16.40 -13.35
N MET A 9 -1.22 17.24 -12.77
CA MET A 9 -0.79 18.44 -12.05
C MET A 9 -0.31 18.08 -10.64
N ALA A 10 0.98 18.25 -10.37
CA ALA A 10 1.61 17.92 -9.09
C ALA A 10 2.54 19.03 -8.54
N ALA A 11 2.39 20.28 -9.04
CA ALA A 11 3.29 21.41 -8.73
C ALA A 11 2.94 22.18 -7.44
N GLY A 12 1.79 21.90 -6.81
CA GLY A 12 1.28 22.66 -5.68
C GLY A 12 2.13 22.56 -4.41
N LYS A 13 2.32 23.68 -3.69
CA LYS A 13 3.12 23.75 -2.44
C LYS A 13 2.54 22.94 -1.27
N GLY A 14 1.23 22.70 -1.23
CA GLY A 14 0.59 21.92 -0.17
C GLY A 14 0.82 22.42 1.26
N THR A 15 0.88 23.74 1.46
CA THR A 15 1.23 24.38 2.75
C THR A 15 0.35 23.94 3.92
N ARG A 16 -0.94 23.63 3.65
CA ARG A 16 -1.90 23.13 4.64
C ARG A 16 -1.54 21.75 5.22
N MET A 17 -0.68 20.98 4.54
CA MET A 17 -0.18 19.70 5.05
C MET A 17 0.80 19.85 6.21
N LYS A 18 1.41 21.04 6.39
CA LYS A 18 2.42 21.32 7.42
C LYS A 18 3.53 20.27 7.44
N SER A 19 4.08 19.93 6.27
CA SER A 19 5.05 18.86 6.07
C SER A 19 6.17 19.34 5.12
N SER A 20 7.40 18.88 5.37
CA SER A 20 8.53 19.01 4.44
C SER A 20 8.42 18.10 3.22
N LYS A 21 7.59 17.07 3.32
CA LYS A 21 7.31 16.14 2.23
C LYS A 21 6.22 16.74 1.33
N PRO A 22 6.42 16.78 0.00
CA PRO A 22 5.41 17.24 -0.95
C PRO A 22 4.05 16.58 -0.73
N LYS A 23 2.97 17.36 -0.94
CA LYS A 23 1.59 16.86 -0.75
C LYS A 23 1.33 15.57 -1.54
N VAL A 24 1.71 15.54 -2.79
CA VAL A 24 1.50 14.40 -3.70
C VAL A 24 2.30 13.14 -3.32
N LEU A 25 3.28 13.27 -2.43
CA LEU A 25 4.03 12.16 -1.86
C LEU A 25 3.49 11.65 -0.52
N GLN A 26 2.46 12.30 0.06
CA GLN A 26 1.83 11.78 1.28
C GLN A 26 1.21 10.42 1.01
N PRO A 27 1.31 9.45 1.95
CA PRO A 27 0.80 8.11 1.72
C PRO A 27 -0.72 8.02 1.91
N LEU A 28 -1.36 7.31 1.01
CA LEU A 28 -2.71 6.77 1.11
C LEU A 28 -2.63 5.27 0.87
N ALA A 29 -3.19 4.45 1.72
CA ALA A 29 -3.08 2.99 1.64
C ALA A 29 -1.64 2.50 1.38
N GLY A 30 -0.66 3.14 2.03
CA GLY A 30 0.76 2.77 1.95
C GLY A 30 1.51 3.27 0.71
N LYS A 31 0.85 3.93 -0.25
CA LYS A 31 1.48 4.45 -1.49
C LYS A 31 1.29 5.96 -1.60
N PRO A 32 2.22 6.72 -2.25
CA PRO A 32 2.04 8.15 -2.50
C PRO A 32 0.73 8.46 -3.23
N LEU A 33 0.10 9.62 -2.94
CA LEU A 33 -1.11 10.07 -3.66
C LEU A 33 -0.90 10.03 -5.19
N LEU A 34 0.20 10.58 -5.66
CA LEU A 34 0.55 10.61 -7.10
C LEU A 34 0.70 9.20 -7.70
N HIS A 35 1.12 8.20 -6.90
CA HIS A 35 1.24 6.82 -7.37
C HIS A 35 -0.11 6.26 -7.79
N HIS A 36 -1.17 6.54 -7.04
CA HIS A 36 -2.52 6.08 -7.36
C HIS A 36 -2.99 6.66 -8.68
N VAL A 37 -2.85 7.98 -8.87
CA VAL A 37 -3.23 8.66 -10.12
C VAL A 37 -2.46 8.11 -11.32
N LEU A 38 -1.14 7.96 -11.20
CA LEU A 38 -0.29 7.43 -12.26
C LEU A 38 -0.63 5.95 -12.57
N ALA A 39 -0.92 5.15 -11.55
CA ALA A 39 -1.33 3.75 -11.74
C ALA A 39 -2.64 3.64 -12.52
N THR A 40 -3.63 4.47 -12.20
CA THR A 40 -4.90 4.55 -12.94
C THR A 40 -4.68 4.99 -14.39
N ALA A 41 -3.84 6.00 -14.63
CA ALA A 41 -3.49 6.45 -15.99
C ALA A 41 -2.84 5.33 -16.83
N LYS A 42 -1.96 4.54 -16.22
CA LYS A 42 -1.33 3.39 -16.88
C LYS A 42 -2.31 2.26 -17.18
N GLN A 43 -3.20 1.94 -16.24
CA GLN A 43 -4.24 0.93 -16.44
C GLN A 43 -5.19 1.31 -17.58
N LEU A 44 -5.48 2.59 -17.74
CA LEU A 44 -6.26 3.13 -18.85
C LEU A 44 -5.56 2.99 -20.23
N GLY A 45 -4.26 2.66 -20.23
CA GLY A 45 -3.46 2.53 -21.45
C GLY A 45 -2.96 3.87 -22.01
N SER A 46 -2.78 4.89 -21.14
CA SER A 46 -2.14 6.16 -21.53
C SER A 46 -0.77 5.91 -22.14
N GLN A 47 -0.56 6.37 -23.36
CA GLN A 47 0.69 6.18 -24.10
C GLN A 47 1.79 7.13 -23.65
N LYS A 48 1.42 8.28 -23.12
CA LYS A 48 2.30 9.31 -22.64
C LYS A 48 1.80 9.86 -21.30
N ASN A 49 2.65 9.87 -20.29
CA ASN A 49 2.33 10.43 -18.98
C ASN A 49 3.22 11.65 -18.72
N ILE A 50 2.61 12.82 -18.66
CA ILE A 50 3.27 14.09 -18.37
C ILE A 50 2.94 14.46 -16.93
N ILE A 51 3.96 14.66 -16.09
CA ILE A 51 3.76 15.12 -14.71
C ILE A 51 4.35 16.51 -14.56
N ILE A 52 3.49 17.44 -14.16
CA ILE A 52 3.87 18.83 -13.88
C ILE A 52 4.30 18.89 -12.41
N TYR A 53 5.58 19.18 -12.19
CA TYR A 53 6.16 19.33 -10.86
C TYR A 53 6.52 20.81 -10.58
N GLY A 54 6.72 21.14 -9.31
CA GLY A 54 7.13 22.50 -8.89
C GLY A 54 7.83 22.43 -7.54
N PHE A 55 7.14 22.79 -6.47
CA PHE A 55 7.70 22.80 -5.12
C PHE A 55 8.31 21.46 -4.73
N GLU A 56 9.58 21.47 -4.28
CA GLU A 56 10.34 20.27 -3.89
C GLU A 56 10.34 19.17 -4.98
N GLY A 57 10.35 19.58 -6.23
CA GLY A 57 10.19 18.71 -7.39
C GLY A 57 11.20 17.58 -7.48
N GLN A 58 12.42 17.76 -6.94
CA GLN A 58 13.43 16.71 -6.93
C GLN A 58 12.98 15.50 -6.10
N GLN A 59 12.36 15.73 -4.92
CA GLN A 59 11.79 14.63 -4.11
C GLN A 59 10.72 13.84 -4.88
N VAL A 60 9.91 14.55 -5.68
CA VAL A 60 8.87 13.89 -6.50
C VAL A 60 9.52 13.04 -7.60
N LYS A 61 10.51 13.56 -8.32
CA LYS A 61 11.23 12.82 -9.36
C LYS A 61 11.93 11.58 -8.80
N ASP A 62 12.62 11.71 -7.66
CA ASP A 62 13.33 10.61 -7.01
C ASP A 62 12.38 9.48 -6.59
N ALA A 63 11.18 9.82 -6.11
CA ALA A 63 10.16 8.85 -5.72
C ALA A 63 9.62 8.02 -6.90
N PHE A 64 9.74 8.54 -8.14
CA PHE A 64 9.25 7.91 -9.36
C PHE A 64 10.39 7.67 -10.40
N ALA A 65 11.64 7.56 -9.96
CA ALA A 65 12.80 7.43 -10.84
C ALA A 65 12.76 6.22 -11.80
N ASN A 66 12.02 5.17 -11.43
CA ASN A 66 11.86 3.95 -12.24
C ASN A 66 10.65 4.01 -13.19
N GLU A 67 9.93 5.13 -13.24
CA GLU A 67 8.73 5.28 -14.04
C GLU A 67 9.01 6.03 -15.34
N GLN A 68 8.34 5.65 -16.42
CA GLN A 68 8.41 6.38 -17.70
C GLN A 68 7.49 7.59 -17.64
N ILE A 69 8.07 8.77 -17.40
CA ILE A 69 7.35 10.03 -17.19
C ILE A 69 8.08 11.15 -17.92
N ASP A 70 7.31 11.98 -18.63
CA ASP A 70 7.76 13.25 -19.15
C ASP A 70 7.57 14.32 -18.06
N TRP A 71 8.67 14.78 -17.49
CA TRP A 71 8.65 15.77 -16.41
C TRP A 71 8.62 17.20 -16.97
N VAL A 72 7.64 17.99 -16.54
CA VAL A 72 7.50 19.40 -16.90
C VAL A 72 7.54 20.27 -15.66
N GLU A 73 8.40 21.28 -15.63
CA GLU A 73 8.52 22.18 -14.49
C GLU A 73 7.55 23.35 -14.58
N GLN A 74 6.82 23.59 -13.50
CA GLN A 74 6.14 24.86 -13.24
C GLN A 74 6.93 25.61 -12.19
N ALA A 75 7.90 26.42 -12.62
CA ALA A 75 8.78 27.18 -11.71
C ALA A 75 8.00 28.21 -10.90
N GLU A 76 7.06 28.92 -11.53
CA GLU A 76 6.17 29.89 -10.89
C GLU A 76 4.75 29.35 -10.86
N GLN A 77 4.12 29.30 -9.68
CA GLN A 77 2.76 28.83 -9.52
C GLN A 77 1.74 29.94 -9.83
N LEU A 78 1.53 30.18 -11.13
CA LEU A 78 0.61 31.24 -11.64
C LEU A 78 -0.80 30.71 -11.93
N GLY A 79 -1.18 29.57 -11.39
CA GLY A 79 -2.50 28.96 -11.56
C GLY A 79 -2.48 27.61 -12.27
N THR A 80 -3.65 26.95 -12.32
CA THR A 80 -3.82 25.61 -12.92
C THR A 80 -3.69 25.63 -14.43
N GLY A 81 -4.18 26.69 -15.08
CA GLY A 81 -4.00 26.91 -16.52
C GLY A 81 -2.53 27.06 -16.90
N HIS A 82 -1.77 27.87 -16.14
CA HIS A 82 -0.33 28.01 -16.34
C HIS A 82 0.39 26.67 -16.19
N ALA A 83 0.01 25.85 -15.20
CA ALA A 83 0.60 24.51 -15.03
C ALA A 83 0.47 23.68 -16.31
N VAL A 84 -0.74 23.57 -16.86
CA VAL A 84 -0.99 22.77 -18.07
C VAL A 84 -0.34 23.45 -19.30
N GLN A 85 -0.29 24.78 -19.36
CA GLN A 85 0.39 25.54 -20.42
C GLN A 85 1.88 25.18 -20.53
N MET A 86 2.54 24.91 -19.42
CA MET A 86 3.95 24.46 -19.43
C MET A 86 4.17 23.15 -20.20
N THR A 87 3.13 22.35 -20.43
CA THR A 87 3.23 21.10 -21.18
C THR A 87 3.30 21.28 -22.69
N LEU A 88 2.96 22.45 -23.23
CA LEU A 88 2.89 22.73 -24.67
C LEU A 88 4.09 22.23 -25.50
N PRO A 89 5.35 22.37 -25.03
CA PRO A 89 6.52 21.90 -25.79
C PRO A 89 6.59 20.39 -25.97
N VAL A 90 5.92 19.62 -25.09
CA VAL A 90 5.97 18.14 -25.08
C VAL A 90 4.62 17.51 -25.35
N LEU A 91 3.56 18.30 -25.40
CA LEU A 91 2.19 17.83 -25.64
C LEU A 91 2.03 17.46 -27.13
N PRO A 92 1.58 16.22 -27.46
CA PRO A 92 1.25 15.85 -28.84
C PRO A 92 0.17 16.76 -29.43
N THR A 93 0.19 16.96 -30.73
CA THR A 93 -0.83 17.74 -31.44
C THR A 93 -2.05 16.92 -31.85
N ASP A 94 -1.90 15.59 -31.91
CA ASP A 94 -2.95 14.63 -32.22
C ASP A 94 -3.40 13.86 -30.96
N GLY A 95 -4.57 13.24 -31.03
CA GLY A 95 -5.16 12.48 -29.94
C GLY A 95 -5.92 13.33 -28.92
N LYS A 96 -6.10 12.80 -27.72
CA LYS A 96 -6.77 13.46 -26.59
C LYS A 96 -5.85 13.48 -25.36
N SER A 97 -6.00 14.51 -24.53
CA SER A 97 -5.34 14.60 -23.23
C SER A 97 -6.34 14.48 -22.10
N LEU A 98 -6.03 13.58 -21.15
CA LEU A 98 -6.64 13.55 -19.82
C LEU A 98 -5.85 14.48 -18.90
N ILE A 99 -6.51 15.43 -18.28
CA ILE A 99 -5.94 16.35 -17.30
C ILE A 99 -6.43 15.94 -15.93
N LEU A 100 -5.51 15.53 -15.07
CA LEU A 100 -5.75 15.00 -13.73
C LEU A 100 -5.01 15.82 -12.68
N SER A 101 -5.46 15.70 -11.43
CA SER A 101 -4.77 16.31 -10.29
C SER A 101 -4.07 15.23 -9.45
N GLY A 102 -2.78 15.43 -9.14
CA GLY A 102 -1.96 14.49 -8.38
C GLY A 102 -2.37 14.32 -6.91
N ASP A 103 -3.28 15.14 -6.43
CA ASP A 103 -3.87 15.08 -5.09
C ASP A 103 -5.31 14.56 -5.07
N VAL A 104 -5.82 14.06 -6.20
CA VAL A 104 -7.11 13.34 -6.34
C VAL A 104 -6.79 11.86 -6.60
N PRO A 105 -6.37 11.10 -5.58
CA PRO A 105 -5.70 9.81 -5.76
C PRO A 105 -6.62 8.64 -6.14
N LEU A 106 -7.93 8.76 -5.90
CA LEU A 106 -8.86 7.64 -6.00
C LEU A 106 -9.72 7.65 -7.27
N ILE A 107 -9.30 8.44 -8.28
CA ILE A 107 -9.99 8.45 -9.58
C ILE A 107 -9.98 7.04 -10.21
N GLY A 108 -11.14 6.52 -10.56
CA GLY A 108 -11.31 5.16 -11.07
C GLY A 108 -11.02 5.02 -12.56
N VAL A 109 -10.53 3.84 -12.98
CA VAL A 109 -10.29 3.52 -14.40
C VAL A 109 -11.60 3.59 -15.19
N ASP A 110 -12.68 2.97 -14.70
CA ASP A 110 -13.98 2.93 -15.37
C ASP A 110 -14.57 4.33 -15.61
N THR A 111 -14.35 5.23 -14.64
CA THR A 111 -14.76 6.64 -14.76
C THR A 111 -13.96 7.36 -15.85
N LEU A 112 -12.64 7.17 -15.88
CA LEU A 112 -11.78 7.75 -16.90
C LEU A 112 -11.99 7.14 -18.28
N GLU A 113 -12.30 5.85 -18.38
CA GLU A 113 -12.69 5.20 -19.65
C GLU A 113 -13.95 5.81 -20.23
N LYS A 114 -14.99 5.99 -19.42
CA LYS A 114 -16.22 6.68 -19.85
C LYS A 114 -15.91 8.08 -20.37
N LEU A 115 -15.05 8.83 -19.67
CA LEU A 115 -14.67 10.18 -20.03
C LEU A 115 -13.88 10.22 -21.35
N ALA A 116 -12.89 9.34 -21.52
CA ALA A 116 -12.02 9.28 -22.69
C ALA A 116 -12.76 8.82 -23.96
N ASN A 117 -13.76 7.95 -23.79
CA ASN A 117 -14.54 7.36 -24.89
C ASN A 117 -15.77 8.18 -25.30
N THR A 118 -15.95 9.38 -24.76
CA THR A 118 -16.99 10.29 -25.26
C THR A 118 -16.70 10.67 -26.72
N ASP A 119 -17.75 10.83 -27.53
CA ASP A 119 -17.62 11.29 -28.91
C ASP A 119 -17.23 12.79 -29.00
N SER A 120 -17.44 13.53 -27.93
CA SER A 120 -17.08 14.95 -27.84
C SER A 120 -15.56 15.16 -27.90
N ARG A 121 -15.17 16.29 -28.48
CA ARG A 121 -13.81 16.78 -28.51
C ARG A 121 -13.38 17.36 -27.15
N PHE A 122 -14.37 17.66 -26.28
CA PHE A 122 -14.16 18.14 -24.92
C PHE A 122 -15.14 17.44 -23.98
N ALA A 123 -14.62 16.71 -23.00
CA ALA A 123 -15.41 16.09 -21.95
C ALA A 123 -14.85 16.46 -20.58
N MET A 124 -15.71 16.47 -19.56
CA MET A 124 -15.33 16.78 -18.18
C MET A 124 -16.11 15.94 -17.17
N LEU A 125 -15.50 15.71 -16.01
CA LEU A 125 -16.22 15.11 -14.88
C LEU A 125 -16.95 16.19 -14.08
N THR A 126 -18.23 15.96 -13.85
CA THR A 126 -19.08 16.79 -12.98
C THR A 126 -19.79 15.93 -11.94
N LEU A 127 -20.13 16.51 -10.82
CA LEU A 127 -20.88 15.83 -9.76
C LEU A 127 -21.79 16.83 -9.03
N ASN A 128 -23.00 16.37 -8.66
CA ASN A 128 -23.87 17.13 -7.77
C ASN A 128 -23.50 16.84 -6.30
N LEU A 129 -23.12 17.88 -5.57
CA LEU A 129 -22.80 17.80 -4.15
C LEU A 129 -23.82 18.56 -3.29
N ALA A 130 -24.18 17.99 -2.15
CA ALA A 130 -25.05 18.66 -1.17
C ALA A 130 -24.40 19.96 -0.61
N ASN A 131 -23.08 19.96 -0.49
CA ASN A 131 -22.31 21.15 -0.09
C ASN A 131 -21.20 21.40 -1.11
N PRO A 132 -21.43 22.27 -2.10
CA PRO A 132 -20.47 22.59 -3.16
C PRO A 132 -19.47 23.68 -2.78
N PHE A 133 -19.43 24.15 -1.54
CA PHE A 133 -18.60 25.26 -1.08
C PHE A 133 -17.12 25.09 -1.43
N GLY A 134 -16.54 26.14 -1.98
CA GLY A 134 -15.11 26.18 -2.34
C GLY A 134 -14.76 25.55 -3.70
N LEU A 135 -15.75 25.04 -4.45
CA LEU A 135 -15.54 24.42 -5.77
C LEU A 135 -16.12 25.27 -6.90
N GLY A 136 -15.65 25.10 -8.11
CA GLY A 136 -16.22 25.75 -9.30
C GLY A 136 -17.60 25.19 -9.62
N ARG A 137 -18.55 26.06 -9.99
CA ARG A 137 -19.94 25.69 -10.34
C ARG A 137 -20.09 25.53 -11.83
N ILE A 138 -20.80 24.49 -12.25
CA ILE A 138 -21.17 24.27 -13.64
C ILE A 138 -22.41 25.10 -13.97
N VAL A 139 -22.26 26.06 -14.86
CA VAL A 139 -23.38 26.86 -15.35
C VAL A 139 -23.91 26.23 -16.62
N ARG A 140 -25.22 25.97 -16.66
CA ARG A 140 -25.88 25.40 -17.84
C ARG A 140 -26.92 26.37 -18.43
N ASP A 141 -27.05 26.29 -19.75
CA ASP A 141 -28.22 26.77 -20.45
C ASP A 141 -28.93 25.55 -21.02
N ASN A 142 -30.16 25.29 -20.58
CA ASN A 142 -30.84 24.00 -20.72
C ASN A 142 -29.93 22.88 -20.20
N ASP A 143 -29.59 21.88 -21.00
CA ASP A 143 -28.70 20.78 -20.61
C ASP A 143 -27.24 21.01 -21.01
N GLN A 144 -26.93 22.10 -21.70
CA GLN A 144 -25.58 22.37 -22.20
C GLN A 144 -24.72 23.16 -21.17
N VAL A 145 -23.51 22.73 -20.98
CA VAL A 145 -22.52 23.49 -20.17
C VAL A 145 -22.13 24.75 -20.93
N ILE A 146 -22.29 25.92 -20.31
CA ILE A 146 -21.94 27.22 -20.91
C ILE A 146 -20.75 27.90 -20.21
N ALA A 147 -20.49 27.58 -18.94
CA ALA A 147 -19.35 28.13 -18.21
C ALA A 147 -19.06 27.34 -16.94
N ILE A 148 -17.85 27.51 -16.39
CA ILE A 148 -17.52 27.23 -15.00
C ILE A 148 -17.31 28.57 -14.30
N VAL A 149 -17.88 28.73 -13.11
CA VAL A 149 -17.68 29.91 -12.28
C VAL A 149 -17.04 29.47 -10.95
N GLU A 150 -15.84 29.97 -10.70
CA GLU A 150 -15.13 29.68 -9.46
C GLU A 150 -15.85 30.28 -8.25
N GLU A 151 -15.74 29.67 -7.06
CA GLU A 151 -16.41 30.09 -5.82
C GLU A 151 -16.24 31.59 -5.51
N LYS A 152 -15.05 32.16 -5.77
CA LYS A 152 -14.72 33.55 -5.46
C LYS A 152 -15.36 34.53 -6.43
N ASP A 153 -15.61 34.08 -7.67
CA ASP A 153 -16.20 34.90 -8.74
C ASP A 153 -17.72 34.68 -8.84
N ALA A 154 -18.29 33.71 -8.10
CA ALA A 154 -19.70 33.34 -8.16
C ALA A 154 -20.60 34.35 -7.43
N ASN A 155 -21.70 34.76 -8.08
CA ASN A 155 -22.80 35.47 -7.44
C ASN A 155 -23.68 34.56 -6.59
N ASP A 156 -24.63 35.12 -5.82
CA ASP A 156 -25.46 34.37 -4.86
C ASP A 156 -26.31 33.27 -5.53
N LYS A 157 -26.79 33.49 -6.78
CA LYS A 157 -27.51 32.46 -7.54
C LYS A 157 -26.60 31.34 -7.99
N GLN A 158 -25.40 31.66 -8.46
CA GLN A 158 -24.40 30.68 -8.90
C GLN A 158 -23.89 29.85 -7.75
N ARG A 159 -23.73 30.42 -6.54
CA ARG A 159 -23.36 29.64 -5.32
C ARG A 159 -24.36 28.59 -4.92
N GLN A 160 -25.63 28.71 -5.33
CA GLN A 160 -26.68 27.72 -5.05
C GLN A 160 -26.63 26.52 -6.02
N ILE A 161 -25.85 26.59 -7.10
CA ILE A 161 -25.67 25.47 -8.01
C ILE A 161 -24.93 24.36 -7.27
N THR A 162 -25.50 23.16 -7.29
CA THR A 162 -24.95 21.95 -6.64
C THR A 162 -23.99 21.18 -7.56
N GLU A 163 -24.10 21.36 -8.88
CA GLU A 163 -23.20 20.72 -9.83
C GLU A 163 -21.85 21.43 -9.86
N ILE A 164 -20.81 20.64 -9.57
CA ILE A 164 -19.44 21.14 -9.43
C ILE A 164 -18.52 20.63 -10.55
N ASN A 165 -17.49 21.41 -10.81
CA ASN A 165 -16.34 21.02 -11.61
C ASN A 165 -15.36 20.17 -10.74
N SER A 166 -15.02 18.97 -11.21
CA SER A 166 -14.03 18.13 -10.54
C SER A 166 -12.58 18.51 -10.85
N GLY A 167 -12.34 19.31 -11.87
CA GLY A 167 -11.01 19.61 -12.40
C GLY A 167 -10.42 18.49 -13.27
N VAL A 168 -11.22 17.48 -13.64
CA VAL A 168 -10.82 16.38 -14.52
C VAL A 168 -11.40 16.58 -15.89
N TYR A 169 -10.55 16.63 -16.91
CA TYR A 169 -10.93 16.91 -18.30
C TYR A 169 -10.34 15.90 -19.26
N CYS A 170 -11.04 15.65 -20.36
CA CYS A 170 -10.53 14.97 -21.55
C CYS A 170 -10.74 15.85 -22.76
N VAL A 171 -9.66 16.35 -23.37
CA VAL A 171 -9.71 17.37 -24.42
C VAL A 171 -8.89 16.93 -25.61
N ALA A 172 -9.41 17.14 -26.84
CA ALA A 172 -8.63 16.91 -28.06
C ALA A 172 -7.43 17.85 -28.11
N ASN A 173 -6.25 17.30 -28.43
CA ASN A 173 -4.98 18.02 -28.28
C ASN A 173 -4.87 19.27 -29.13
N ASP A 174 -5.41 19.26 -30.34
CA ASP A 174 -5.37 20.41 -31.24
C ASP A 174 -6.13 21.64 -30.68
N ILE A 175 -7.29 21.42 -30.06
CA ILE A 175 -8.02 22.50 -29.40
C ILE A 175 -7.39 22.88 -28.06
N LEU A 176 -6.85 21.91 -27.33
CA LEU A 176 -6.14 22.17 -26.08
C LEU A 176 -4.94 23.08 -26.30
N HIS A 177 -4.12 22.83 -27.32
CA HIS A 177 -3.00 23.69 -27.72
C HIS A 177 -3.46 25.13 -27.97
N ARG A 178 -4.56 25.30 -28.71
CA ARG A 178 -5.09 26.63 -29.04
C ARG A 178 -5.58 27.36 -27.79
N TYR A 179 -6.31 26.67 -26.91
CA TYR A 179 -6.84 27.31 -25.70
C TYR A 179 -5.75 27.66 -24.70
N LEU A 180 -4.79 26.78 -24.48
CA LEU A 180 -3.69 27.06 -23.56
C LEU A 180 -2.87 28.29 -23.98
N ASN A 181 -2.65 28.53 -25.29
CA ASN A 181 -1.96 29.71 -25.78
C ASN A 181 -2.75 31.00 -25.60
N ASN A 182 -4.08 30.93 -25.43
CA ASN A 182 -4.97 32.10 -25.32
C ASN A 182 -5.46 32.35 -23.87
N LEU A 183 -4.99 31.57 -22.87
CA LEU A 183 -5.34 31.81 -21.49
C LEU A 183 -4.90 33.19 -21.02
N THR A 184 -5.74 33.84 -20.21
CA THR A 184 -5.45 35.10 -19.57
C THR A 184 -5.58 35.00 -18.05
N ASN A 185 -5.08 35.95 -17.30
CA ASN A 185 -5.18 36.00 -15.84
C ASN A 185 -6.11 37.16 -15.34
N ASN A 186 -7.06 37.57 -16.16
CA ASN A 186 -8.00 38.65 -15.83
C ASN A 186 -9.16 38.12 -14.96
N ASN A 187 -8.87 37.73 -13.71
CA ASN A 187 -9.83 37.22 -12.74
C ASN A 187 -9.50 37.70 -11.32
N ALA A 188 -10.34 37.39 -10.34
CA ALA A 188 -10.22 37.83 -8.95
C ALA A 188 -8.89 37.45 -8.27
N GLN A 189 -8.20 36.42 -8.73
CA GLN A 189 -6.95 35.95 -8.17
C GLN A 189 -5.70 36.38 -8.96
N GLY A 190 -5.87 36.88 -10.18
CA GLY A 190 -4.75 37.20 -11.08
C GLY A 190 -4.01 35.94 -11.59
N GLU A 191 -4.67 34.77 -11.58
CA GLU A 191 -4.10 33.48 -11.97
C GLU A 191 -4.64 33.01 -13.31
N TYR A 192 -3.88 32.19 -14.03
CA TYR A 192 -4.39 31.51 -15.24
C TYR A 192 -5.26 30.33 -14.83
N TYR A 193 -6.57 30.45 -14.98
CA TYR A 193 -7.50 29.39 -14.66
C TYR A 193 -7.61 28.38 -15.80
N LEU A 194 -7.42 27.10 -15.50
CA LEU A 194 -7.67 26.05 -16.49
C LEU A 194 -9.15 25.98 -16.89
N THR A 195 -10.04 26.34 -15.98
CA THR A 195 -11.50 26.37 -16.22
C THR A 195 -11.92 27.32 -17.35
N ASP A 196 -11.09 28.29 -17.72
CA ASP A 196 -11.39 29.22 -18.83
C ASP A 196 -11.42 28.53 -20.20
N ILE A 197 -10.74 27.36 -20.34
CA ILE A 197 -10.81 26.57 -21.60
C ILE A 197 -12.24 26.10 -21.89
N VAL A 198 -13.09 25.94 -20.87
CA VAL A 198 -14.50 25.54 -21.02
C VAL A 198 -15.28 26.63 -21.75
N LYS A 199 -15.12 27.89 -21.31
CA LYS A 199 -15.76 29.02 -21.99
C LYS A 199 -15.26 29.18 -23.43
N MET A 200 -13.95 29.02 -23.67
CA MET A 200 -13.39 29.10 -25.02
C MET A 200 -13.98 28.01 -25.92
N ALA A 201 -14.20 26.80 -25.40
CA ALA A 201 -14.82 25.72 -26.14
C ALA A 201 -16.30 26.01 -26.52
N VAL A 202 -17.03 26.57 -25.55
CA VAL A 202 -18.41 27.02 -25.78
C VAL A 202 -18.48 28.14 -26.84
N ASP A 203 -17.60 29.14 -26.75
CA ASP A 203 -17.51 30.26 -27.69
C ASP A 203 -17.14 29.75 -29.12
N ASP A 204 -16.40 28.65 -29.22
CA ASP A 204 -16.10 27.98 -30.51
C ASP A 204 -17.24 27.02 -30.99
N GLY A 205 -18.34 26.93 -30.26
CA GLY A 205 -19.46 26.04 -30.60
C GLY A 205 -19.17 24.54 -30.36
N ILE A 206 -18.18 24.21 -29.52
CA ILE A 206 -17.85 22.83 -29.13
C ILE A 206 -18.78 22.42 -27.98
N GLU A 207 -19.56 21.36 -28.22
CA GLU A 207 -20.37 20.75 -27.18
C GLU A 207 -19.48 20.07 -26.13
N ILE A 208 -19.71 20.36 -24.85
CA ILE A 208 -18.99 19.78 -23.76
C ILE A 208 -19.76 18.61 -23.17
N ALA A 209 -19.22 17.40 -23.33
CA ALA A 209 -19.79 16.22 -22.70
C ALA A 209 -19.49 16.20 -21.19
N THR A 210 -20.47 15.84 -20.39
CA THR A 210 -20.28 15.65 -18.95
C THR A 210 -20.45 14.21 -18.57
N VAL A 211 -19.55 13.70 -17.69
CA VAL A 211 -19.59 12.36 -17.13
C VAL A 211 -19.59 12.48 -15.62
N SER A 212 -20.37 11.65 -14.94
CA SER A 212 -20.33 11.56 -13.46
C SER A 212 -19.43 10.41 -13.03
N PRO A 213 -18.64 10.57 -11.95
CA PRO A 213 -17.84 9.50 -11.38
C PRO A 213 -18.74 8.38 -10.83
N THR A 214 -18.21 7.16 -10.77
CA THR A 214 -18.93 6.02 -10.20
C THR A 214 -19.13 6.19 -8.69
N HIS A 215 -18.12 6.75 -8.01
CA HIS A 215 -18.18 7.04 -6.58
C HIS A 215 -17.78 8.49 -6.31
N GLN A 216 -18.44 9.14 -5.35
CA GLN A 216 -18.15 10.53 -4.98
C GLN A 216 -16.69 10.72 -4.57
N PHE A 217 -16.09 9.78 -3.84
CA PHE A 217 -14.72 9.88 -3.35
C PHE A 217 -13.65 9.91 -4.47
N GLU A 218 -14.01 9.53 -5.69
CA GLU A 218 -13.08 9.54 -6.84
C GLU A 218 -12.58 10.93 -7.19
N ILE A 219 -13.34 11.97 -6.85
CA ILE A 219 -12.97 13.37 -7.13
C ILE A 219 -12.52 14.12 -5.87
N GLU A 220 -12.44 13.45 -4.73
CA GLU A 220 -12.02 14.09 -3.48
C GLU A 220 -10.52 14.36 -3.48
N GLY A 221 -10.16 15.64 -3.39
CA GLY A 221 -8.79 16.09 -3.30
C GLY A 221 -8.30 16.15 -1.86
N VAL A 222 -7.02 15.84 -1.66
CA VAL A 222 -6.34 15.91 -0.36
C VAL A 222 -5.56 17.19 -0.23
N ASN A 223 -5.92 18.09 0.69
CA ASN A 223 -5.23 19.34 0.93
C ASN A 223 -4.61 19.47 2.32
N ASP A 224 -5.10 18.70 3.30
CA ASP A 224 -4.63 18.70 4.67
C ASP A 224 -4.69 17.29 5.28
N ARG A 225 -4.23 17.16 6.54
CA ARG A 225 -4.15 15.88 7.24
C ARG A 225 -5.52 15.29 7.56
N LEU A 226 -6.52 16.13 7.78
CA LEU A 226 -7.89 15.66 8.09
C LEU A 226 -8.52 15.05 6.84
N GLN A 227 -8.42 15.74 5.70
CA GLN A 227 -8.89 15.22 4.41
C GLN A 227 -8.18 13.92 4.04
N LEU A 228 -6.85 13.84 4.26
CA LEU A 228 -6.09 12.61 4.04
C LEU A 228 -6.61 11.45 4.90
N ALA A 229 -6.83 11.67 6.19
CA ALA A 229 -7.32 10.63 7.09
C ALA A 229 -8.75 10.16 6.74
N ASN A 230 -9.62 11.10 6.36
CA ASN A 230 -10.99 10.77 5.93
C ASN A 230 -10.97 9.95 4.63
N LEU A 231 -10.17 10.36 3.65
CA LEU A 231 -10.06 9.64 2.38
C LEU A 231 -9.42 8.26 2.56
N GLU A 232 -8.42 8.12 3.44
CA GLU A 232 -7.84 6.83 3.83
C GLU A 232 -8.95 5.90 4.36
N ARG A 233 -9.78 6.37 5.31
CA ARG A 233 -10.85 5.54 5.87
C ARG A 233 -11.93 5.18 4.85
N THR A 234 -12.29 6.12 3.98
CA THR A 234 -13.23 5.87 2.87
C THR A 234 -12.70 4.77 1.95
N TRP A 235 -11.43 4.87 1.56
CA TRP A 235 -10.78 3.88 0.69
C TRP A 235 -10.68 2.50 1.35
N GLN A 236 -10.27 2.44 2.63
CA GLN A 236 -10.20 1.19 3.37
C GLN A 236 -11.58 0.51 3.49
N THR A 237 -12.63 1.29 3.72
CA THR A 237 -14.00 0.78 3.74
C THR A 237 -14.42 0.23 2.39
N HIS A 238 -14.09 0.92 1.31
CA HIS A 238 -14.37 0.46 -0.07
C HIS A 238 -13.66 -0.85 -0.39
N GLN A 239 -12.36 -0.97 -0.06
CA GLN A 239 -11.59 -2.20 -0.24
C GLN A 239 -12.16 -3.37 0.61
N ALA A 240 -12.52 -3.11 1.86
CA ALA A 240 -13.14 -4.10 2.74
C ALA A 240 -14.46 -4.63 2.15
N GLN A 241 -15.31 -3.74 1.64
CA GLN A 241 -16.56 -4.11 0.96
C GLN A 241 -16.31 -4.98 -0.28
N ALA A 242 -15.32 -4.63 -1.09
CA ALA A 242 -14.95 -5.41 -2.27
C ALA A 242 -14.48 -6.82 -1.91
N LEU A 243 -13.70 -6.97 -0.83
CA LEU A 243 -13.29 -8.28 -0.30
C LEU A 243 -14.47 -9.09 0.23
N MET A 244 -15.40 -8.46 0.95
CA MET A 244 -16.61 -9.13 1.45
C MET A 244 -17.50 -9.61 0.30
N GLN A 245 -17.61 -8.84 -0.79
CA GLN A 245 -18.32 -9.26 -2.01
C GLN A 245 -17.66 -10.46 -2.70
N GLN A 246 -16.34 -10.63 -2.54
CA GLN A 246 -15.60 -11.81 -3.00
C GLN A 246 -15.73 -13.01 -2.04
N GLY A 247 -16.44 -12.86 -0.91
CA GLY A 247 -16.71 -13.93 0.05
C GLY A 247 -15.79 -13.95 1.28
N VAL A 248 -14.95 -12.95 1.48
CA VAL A 248 -14.15 -12.83 2.71
C VAL A 248 -15.04 -12.47 3.89
N HIS A 249 -14.92 -13.19 5.00
CA HIS A 249 -15.58 -12.85 6.25
C HIS A 249 -14.71 -11.91 7.08
N LEU A 250 -14.97 -10.60 7.00
CA LEU A 250 -14.38 -9.60 7.91
C LEU A 250 -15.29 -9.43 9.14
N ILE A 251 -14.74 -9.63 10.33
CA ILE A 251 -15.51 -9.48 11.60
C ILE A 251 -15.96 -8.03 11.81
N ASP A 252 -15.08 -7.07 11.48
CA ASP A 252 -15.39 -5.64 11.50
C ASP A 252 -14.63 -4.92 10.37
N PRO A 253 -15.31 -4.59 9.26
CA PRO A 253 -14.66 -3.96 8.11
C PRO A 253 -14.09 -2.57 8.43
N SER A 254 -14.54 -1.90 9.49
CA SER A 254 -13.99 -0.60 9.89
C SER A 254 -12.62 -0.69 10.57
N ARG A 255 -12.25 -1.89 11.01
CA ARG A 255 -10.98 -2.20 11.69
C ARG A 255 -10.08 -3.13 10.89
N PHE A 256 -10.16 -3.05 9.59
CA PHE A 256 -9.30 -3.75 8.64
C PHE A 256 -8.62 -2.74 7.74
N ASP A 257 -7.32 -2.88 7.50
CA ASP A 257 -6.56 -2.04 6.58
C ASP A 257 -5.85 -2.90 5.51
N LEU A 258 -6.08 -2.54 4.25
CA LEU A 258 -5.32 -3.08 3.11
C LEU A 258 -4.44 -1.98 2.51
N ARG A 259 -3.13 -2.14 2.65
CA ARG A 259 -2.10 -1.20 2.18
C ARG A 259 -1.26 -1.84 1.07
N GLY A 260 -1.91 -2.20 -0.02
CA GLY A 260 -1.30 -2.90 -1.13
C GLY A 260 -2.31 -3.72 -1.93
N SER A 261 -1.95 -4.95 -2.29
CA SER A 261 -2.81 -5.89 -2.99
C SER A 261 -3.02 -7.17 -2.18
N LEU A 262 -4.21 -7.75 -2.28
CA LEU A 262 -4.55 -9.01 -1.63
C LEU A 262 -5.25 -9.93 -2.63
N LYS A 263 -4.64 -11.09 -2.92
CA LYS A 263 -5.34 -12.21 -3.56
C LYS A 263 -5.83 -13.14 -2.47
N VAL A 264 -7.10 -13.52 -2.54
CA VAL A 264 -7.75 -14.28 -1.48
C VAL A 264 -8.52 -15.45 -2.05
N GLY A 265 -8.43 -16.61 -1.37
CA GLY A 265 -9.20 -17.80 -1.67
C GLY A 265 -10.60 -17.77 -1.06
N LYS A 266 -11.26 -18.93 -1.02
CA LYS A 266 -12.62 -19.10 -0.48
C LYS A 266 -12.60 -19.27 1.04
N ASP A 267 -13.69 -18.87 1.70
CA ASP A 267 -13.95 -19.09 3.13
C ASP A 267 -12.84 -18.55 4.06
N VAL A 268 -12.20 -17.46 3.64
CA VAL A 268 -11.20 -16.74 4.46
C VAL A 268 -11.89 -15.91 5.52
N GLN A 269 -11.41 -16.00 6.77
CA GLN A 269 -11.89 -15.21 7.91
C GLN A 269 -10.79 -14.31 8.43
N ILE A 270 -11.09 -13.03 8.61
CA ILE A 270 -10.15 -12.02 9.10
C ILE A 270 -10.78 -11.27 10.27
N ASP A 271 -10.10 -11.31 11.40
CA ASP A 271 -10.53 -10.67 12.64
C ASP A 271 -10.17 -9.16 12.65
N ILE A 272 -10.49 -8.50 13.73
CA ILE A 272 -10.31 -7.05 13.89
C ILE A 272 -8.84 -6.62 13.97
N ASN A 273 -8.57 -5.38 13.55
CA ASN A 273 -7.25 -4.74 13.63
C ASN A 273 -6.17 -5.49 12.83
N VAL A 274 -6.55 -6.23 11.80
CA VAL A 274 -5.60 -6.86 10.89
C VAL A 274 -5.16 -5.84 9.84
N ILE A 275 -3.86 -5.80 9.58
CA ILE A 275 -3.25 -4.96 8.55
C ILE A 275 -2.55 -5.86 7.53
N ILE A 276 -2.93 -5.72 6.27
CA ILE A 276 -2.27 -6.37 5.13
C ILE A 276 -1.45 -5.32 4.39
N GLU A 277 -0.15 -5.56 4.20
CA GLU A 277 0.76 -4.61 3.53
C GLU A 277 1.47 -5.23 2.32
N GLY A 278 1.69 -4.44 1.27
CA GLY A 278 2.35 -4.88 0.05
C GLY A 278 1.53 -5.92 -0.71
N ASP A 279 2.20 -6.89 -1.33
CA ASP A 279 1.53 -7.91 -2.15
C ASP A 279 1.38 -9.20 -1.34
N CYS A 280 0.14 -9.56 -1.01
CA CYS A 280 -0.17 -10.73 -0.20
C CYS A 280 -1.08 -11.71 -0.93
N GLU A 281 -0.88 -13.01 -0.65
CA GLU A 281 -1.73 -14.10 -1.15
C GLU A 281 -2.20 -14.96 0.03
N ILE A 282 -3.51 -15.19 0.16
CA ILE A 282 -4.13 -15.97 1.23
C ILE A 282 -5.01 -17.04 0.59
N GLY A 283 -4.71 -18.31 0.90
CA GLY A 283 -5.41 -19.46 0.35
C GLY A 283 -6.78 -19.72 0.99
N ASP A 284 -7.45 -20.78 0.56
CA ASP A 284 -8.78 -21.15 1.02
C ASP A 284 -8.79 -21.53 2.52
N ASN A 285 -9.90 -21.28 3.21
CA ASN A 285 -10.13 -21.66 4.60
C ASN A 285 -9.10 -21.13 5.61
N VAL A 286 -8.37 -20.08 5.27
CA VAL A 286 -7.41 -19.45 6.19
C VAL A 286 -8.16 -18.61 7.20
N LYS A 287 -7.72 -18.67 8.47
CA LYS A 287 -8.24 -17.83 9.56
C LYS A 287 -7.13 -16.94 10.10
N ILE A 288 -7.36 -15.63 10.16
CA ILE A 288 -6.40 -14.64 10.66
C ILE A 288 -6.99 -13.98 11.90
N GLY A 289 -6.34 -14.19 13.03
CA GLY A 289 -6.72 -13.64 14.32
C GLY A 289 -6.45 -12.15 14.46
N ALA A 290 -7.01 -11.54 15.48
CA ALA A 290 -6.95 -10.11 15.73
C ALA A 290 -5.53 -9.56 15.85
N GLY A 291 -5.31 -8.35 15.34
CA GLY A 291 -4.06 -7.61 15.51
C GLY A 291 -2.86 -8.15 14.74
N CYS A 292 -3.07 -9.05 13.77
CA CYS A 292 -2.01 -9.56 12.91
C CYS A 292 -1.59 -8.50 11.87
N ILE A 293 -0.28 -8.47 11.57
CA ILE A 293 0.28 -7.67 10.47
C ILE A 293 0.93 -8.64 9.47
N ILE A 294 0.48 -8.62 8.23
CA ILE A 294 0.94 -9.52 7.18
C ILE A 294 1.46 -8.66 6.02
N LYS A 295 2.78 -8.76 5.79
CA LYS A 295 3.45 -7.95 4.78
C LYS A 295 4.15 -8.82 3.74
N ASN A 296 3.90 -8.56 2.44
CA ASN A 296 4.55 -9.24 1.31
C ASN A 296 4.64 -10.76 1.48
N SER A 297 3.57 -11.40 1.98
CA SER A 297 3.63 -12.80 2.42
C SER A 297 2.56 -13.65 1.77
N LYS A 298 2.84 -14.95 1.69
CA LYS A 298 1.91 -15.96 1.16
C LYS A 298 1.53 -16.94 2.26
N ILE A 299 0.25 -17.17 2.42
CA ILE A 299 -0.31 -18.11 3.41
C ILE A 299 -1.20 -19.12 2.68
N ALA A 300 -0.80 -20.38 2.67
CA ALA A 300 -1.54 -21.43 1.97
C ALA A 300 -2.77 -21.89 2.77
N SER A 301 -3.62 -22.65 2.08
CA SER A 301 -4.95 -23.07 2.54
C SER A 301 -4.94 -23.79 3.88
N GLY A 302 -6.03 -23.64 4.65
CA GLY A 302 -6.25 -24.33 5.92
C GLY A 302 -5.43 -23.80 7.10
N THR A 303 -4.55 -22.85 6.88
CA THR A 303 -3.69 -22.28 7.92
C THR A 303 -4.47 -21.38 8.89
N VAL A 304 -4.16 -21.53 10.18
CA VAL A 304 -4.70 -20.70 11.26
C VAL A 304 -3.61 -19.80 11.83
N VAL A 305 -3.79 -18.50 11.67
CA VAL A 305 -2.91 -17.47 12.27
C VAL A 305 -3.57 -16.94 13.53
N GLN A 306 -2.96 -17.20 14.66
CA GLN A 306 -3.43 -16.76 15.98
C GLN A 306 -3.11 -15.26 16.19
N PRO A 307 -3.82 -14.56 17.10
CA PRO A 307 -3.70 -13.12 17.31
C PRO A 307 -2.28 -12.59 17.51
N TYR A 308 -2.06 -11.34 17.06
CA TYR A 308 -0.82 -10.59 17.25
C TYR A 308 0.43 -11.22 16.63
N SER A 309 0.27 -12.00 15.56
CA SER A 309 1.39 -12.57 14.81
C SER A 309 1.81 -11.65 13.67
N LEU A 310 3.12 -11.59 13.40
CA LEU A 310 3.73 -10.67 12.45
C LEU A 310 4.42 -11.44 11.33
N PHE A 311 4.14 -11.10 10.08
CA PHE A 311 4.72 -11.70 8.88
C PHE A 311 5.38 -10.63 8.02
N ASP A 312 6.60 -10.88 7.60
CA ASP A 312 7.32 -10.01 6.66
C ASP A 312 8.08 -10.87 5.64
N ASN A 313 7.68 -10.81 4.37
CA ASN A 313 8.26 -11.58 3.28
C ASN A 313 8.39 -13.10 3.62
N ALA A 314 7.32 -13.68 4.19
CA ALA A 314 7.24 -15.06 4.60
C ALA A 314 6.38 -15.90 3.63
N VAL A 315 6.71 -17.19 3.54
CA VAL A 315 5.92 -18.17 2.78
C VAL A 315 5.48 -19.28 3.72
N VAL A 316 4.19 -19.39 3.96
CA VAL A 316 3.58 -20.33 4.88
C VAL A 316 2.80 -21.39 4.12
N GLY A 317 3.15 -22.65 4.36
CA GLY A 317 2.50 -23.81 3.75
C GLY A 317 1.09 -24.06 4.26
N ALA A 318 0.48 -25.13 3.78
CA ALA A 318 -0.90 -25.45 4.13
C ALA A 318 -1.04 -26.04 5.56
N ASP A 319 -2.22 -25.89 6.14
CA ASP A 319 -2.63 -26.50 7.41
C ASP A 319 -1.73 -26.14 8.61
N ASN A 320 -1.03 -24.99 8.55
CA ASN A 320 -0.16 -24.55 9.61
C ASN A 320 -0.95 -23.91 10.77
N GLN A 321 -0.33 -23.96 11.96
CA GLN A 321 -0.80 -23.27 13.16
C GLN A 321 0.27 -22.27 13.61
N ILE A 322 0.00 -20.98 13.46
CA ILE A 322 1.00 -19.93 13.70
C ILE A 322 0.52 -18.99 14.80
N GLY A 323 1.32 -18.82 15.82
CA GLY A 323 1.05 -17.89 16.92
C GLY A 323 0.45 -18.52 18.17
N PRO A 324 -0.09 -17.70 19.11
CA PRO A 324 -0.10 -16.22 19.04
C PRO A 324 1.27 -15.58 19.24
N PHE A 325 1.43 -14.29 18.91
CA PHE A 325 2.69 -13.54 19.08
C PHE A 325 3.90 -14.18 18.38
N ALA A 326 3.66 -14.87 17.25
CA ALA A 326 4.74 -15.39 16.41
C ALA A 326 5.27 -14.31 15.46
N ARG A 327 6.56 -14.37 15.16
CA ARG A 327 7.19 -13.45 14.21
C ARG A 327 7.90 -14.19 13.10
N LEU A 328 7.38 -14.12 11.88
CA LEU A 328 8.01 -14.66 10.68
C LEU A 328 8.66 -13.51 9.91
N ARG A 329 10.00 -13.51 9.87
CA ARG A 329 10.81 -12.49 9.22
C ARG A 329 11.19 -12.92 7.80
N PRO A 330 11.84 -12.04 7.01
CA PRO A 330 12.19 -12.35 5.63
C PRO A 330 12.86 -13.71 5.44
N ASN A 331 12.42 -14.42 4.39
CA ASN A 331 12.83 -15.76 4.02
C ASN A 331 12.47 -16.86 5.06
N ALA A 332 11.51 -16.61 5.93
CA ALA A 332 10.89 -17.68 6.70
C ALA A 332 9.96 -18.48 5.78
N VAL A 333 10.20 -19.78 5.67
CA VAL A 333 9.43 -20.70 4.84
C VAL A 333 8.99 -21.88 5.69
N THR A 334 7.70 -22.22 5.65
CA THR A 334 7.18 -23.39 6.31
C THR A 334 6.47 -24.29 5.30
N ASP A 335 6.65 -25.58 5.45
CA ASP A 335 5.91 -26.60 4.72
C ASP A 335 4.52 -26.84 5.35
N LYS A 336 3.89 -27.95 5.00
CA LYS A 336 2.57 -28.38 5.51
C LYS A 336 2.63 -28.80 6.98
N ASP A 337 1.54 -28.52 7.73
CA ASP A 337 1.31 -29.01 9.11
C ASP A 337 2.42 -28.57 10.10
N VAL A 338 2.98 -27.38 9.92
CA VAL A 338 3.98 -26.81 10.82
C VAL A 338 3.29 -26.05 11.96
N HIS A 339 3.80 -26.22 13.19
CA HIS A 339 3.30 -25.54 14.36
C HIS A 339 4.35 -24.54 14.90
N ILE A 340 4.02 -23.25 14.90
CA ILE A 340 4.83 -22.18 15.45
C ILE A 340 4.01 -21.50 16.53
N GLY A 341 4.45 -21.62 17.78
CA GLY A 341 3.68 -21.11 18.90
C GLY A 341 4.13 -19.71 19.38
N ASN A 342 3.79 -19.39 20.60
CA ASN A 342 3.93 -18.05 21.15
C ASN A 342 5.40 -17.66 21.38
N PHE A 343 5.71 -16.40 21.00
CA PHE A 343 7.04 -15.81 21.12
C PHE A 343 8.14 -16.59 20.41
N VAL A 344 7.78 -17.21 19.28
CA VAL A 344 8.73 -17.85 18.36
C VAL A 344 9.05 -16.89 17.23
N GLU A 345 10.33 -16.70 16.96
CA GLU A 345 10.81 -15.89 15.84
C GLU A 345 11.54 -16.78 14.82
N LEU A 346 11.11 -16.73 13.56
CA LEU A 346 11.80 -17.33 12.41
C LEU A 346 12.44 -16.24 11.55
N LYS A 347 13.69 -16.44 11.16
CA LYS A 347 14.40 -15.55 10.23
C LYS A 347 15.27 -16.35 9.29
N ASN A 348 15.06 -16.22 7.97
CA ASN A 348 15.83 -16.98 6.98
C ASN A 348 15.90 -18.48 7.35
N THR A 349 14.73 -19.06 7.64
CA THR A 349 14.59 -20.41 8.21
C THR A 349 13.57 -21.20 7.43
N GLN A 350 13.88 -22.46 7.16
CA GLN A 350 12.99 -23.40 6.51
C GLN A 350 12.56 -24.48 7.52
N MET A 351 11.26 -24.69 7.66
CA MET A 351 10.69 -25.74 8.49
C MET A 351 9.93 -26.73 7.61
N ALA A 352 10.37 -27.98 7.61
CA ALA A 352 9.73 -29.06 6.85
C ALA A 352 8.44 -29.52 7.52
N SER A 353 7.67 -30.33 6.80
CA SER A 353 6.32 -30.77 7.18
C SER A 353 6.26 -31.41 8.57
N GLY A 354 5.27 -31.00 9.36
CA GLY A 354 5.04 -31.50 10.70
C GLY A 354 6.05 -31.05 11.77
N ALA A 355 6.99 -30.16 11.43
CA ALA A 355 7.93 -29.61 12.40
C ALA A 355 7.24 -28.67 13.39
N LYS A 356 7.74 -28.62 14.63
CA LYS A 356 7.11 -27.87 15.73
C LYS A 356 8.13 -27.02 16.50
N ALA A 357 7.77 -25.75 16.74
CA ALA A 357 8.47 -24.84 17.63
C ALA A 357 7.41 -24.02 18.39
N ASN A 358 7.02 -24.47 19.57
CA ASN A 358 5.79 -23.99 20.20
C ASN A 358 6.00 -22.84 21.20
N HIS A 359 7.22 -22.58 21.70
CA HIS A 359 7.42 -21.63 22.80
C HIS A 359 8.79 -20.97 22.76
N LEU A 360 8.84 -19.63 22.83
CA LEU A 360 10.00 -18.84 23.25
C LEU A 360 11.31 -19.18 22.49
N ALA A 361 11.25 -19.46 21.19
CA ALA A 361 12.42 -19.87 20.41
C ALA A 361 12.85 -18.82 19.40
N TYR A 362 14.17 -18.67 19.20
CA TYR A 362 14.73 -17.95 18.07
C TYR A 362 15.40 -18.93 17.10
N LEU A 363 14.88 -19.00 15.91
CA LEU A 363 15.37 -19.87 14.83
C LEU A 363 15.80 -18.98 13.65
N GLY A 364 17.10 -18.71 13.59
CA GLY A 364 17.71 -17.89 12.55
C GLY A 364 18.69 -18.69 11.71
N ASP A 365 18.69 -18.46 10.39
CA ASP A 365 19.57 -19.11 9.42
C ASP A 365 19.60 -20.65 9.61
N ALA A 366 18.41 -21.29 9.69
CA ALA A 366 18.27 -22.69 10.02
C ALA A 366 17.46 -23.48 8.98
N THR A 367 17.76 -24.76 8.84
CA THR A 367 16.92 -25.74 8.17
C THR A 367 16.48 -26.78 9.20
N ILE A 368 15.17 -27.04 9.29
CA ILE A 368 14.57 -27.92 10.30
C ILE A 368 13.78 -29.00 9.56
N GLY A 369 14.18 -30.25 9.78
CA GLY A 369 13.63 -31.42 9.13
C GLY A 369 12.21 -31.76 9.57
N GLN A 370 11.63 -32.76 8.87
CA GLN A 370 10.24 -33.16 9.07
C GLN A 370 10.00 -33.69 10.48
N LYS A 371 8.82 -33.37 11.03
CA LYS A 371 8.38 -33.88 12.35
C LYS A 371 9.36 -33.58 13.51
N THR A 372 10.32 -32.69 13.29
CA THR A 372 11.28 -32.27 14.31
C THR A 372 10.59 -31.37 15.32
N ASN A 373 10.91 -31.59 16.61
CA ASN A 373 10.37 -30.79 17.69
C ASN A 373 11.47 -29.93 18.33
N ILE A 374 11.28 -28.63 18.28
CA ILE A 374 12.14 -27.63 18.92
C ILE A 374 11.59 -27.32 20.30
N GLY A 375 12.39 -27.60 21.34
CA GLY A 375 12.03 -27.35 22.73
C GLY A 375 11.93 -25.87 23.06
N ALA A 376 11.16 -25.54 24.08
CA ALA A 376 10.98 -24.16 24.54
C ALA A 376 12.33 -23.50 24.90
N GLY A 377 12.51 -22.24 24.53
CA GLY A 377 13.73 -21.49 24.82
C GLY A 377 14.95 -21.87 23.95
N THR A 378 14.76 -22.63 22.88
CA THR A 378 15.86 -22.99 21.96
C THR A 378 16.29 -21.77 21.15
N ILE A 379 17.60 -21.58 21.03
CA ILE A 379 18.22 -20.52 20.25
C ILE A 379 19.22 -21.10 19.25
N THR A 380 19.10 -20.76 17.96
CA THR A 380 20.19 -20.93 17.00
C THR A 380 21.13 -19.71 17.11
N ALA A 381 22.31 -19.88 17.70
CA ALA A 381 23.33 -18.83 17.79
C ALA A 381 24.07 -18.76 16.46
N ASN A 382 23.51 -18.00 15.51
CA ASN A 382 23.90 -17.98 14.10
C ASN A 382 24.84 -16.83 13.71
N TYR A 383 25.31 -16.02 14.67
CA TYR A 383 26.11 -14.81 14.42
C TYR A 383 27.30 -14.70 15.38
N ASP A 384 28.50 -14.55 14.83
CA ASP A 384 29.76 -14.45 15.61
C ASP A 384 30.22 -13.01 15.87
N GLY A 385 29.43 -12.02 15.49
CA GLY A 385 29.78 -10.59 15.56
C GLY A 385 30.12 -9.99 14.18
N VAL A 386 30.43 -10.83 13.18
CA VAL A 386 30.78 -10.43 11.80
C VAL A 386 30.03 -11.28 10.78
N ASN A 387 30.06 -12.61 10.90
CA ASN A 387 29.52 -13.56 9.94
C ASN A 387 28.29 -14.27 10.47
N LYS A 388 27.46 -14.76 9.54
CA LYS A 388 26.32 -15.61 9.85
C LYS A 388 26.60 -17.04 9.39
N PHE A 389 26.19 -17.98 10.21
CA PHE A 389 26.38 -19.41 9.98
C PHE A 389 25.06 -20.16 10.06
N LYS A 390 24.99 -21.32 9.41
CA LYS A 390 23.78 -22.10 9.28
C LYS A 390 23.71 -23.20 10.33
N THR A 391 22.49 -23.44 10.85
CA THR A 391 22.13 -24.61 11.65
C THR A 391 21.33 -25.57 10.81
N GLU A 392 21.74 -26.83 10.73
CA GLU A 392 21.04 -27.88 10.01
C GLU A 392 20.53 -28.93 10.99
N ILE A 393 19.22 -29.13 11.04
CA ILE A 393 18.55 -30.09 11.92
C ILE A 393 17.80 -31.08 11.03
N GLY A 394 18.11 -32.36 11.18
CA GLY A 394 17.52 -33.45 10.42
C GLY A 394 16.06 -33.73 10.79
N ASP A 395 15.56 -34.84 10.30
CA ASP A 395 14.18 -35.31 10.49
C ASP A 395 13.98 -35.97 11.86
N GLU A 396 12.78 -35.80 12.41
CA GLU A 396 12.34 -36.43 13.67
C GLU A 396 13.24 -36.12 14.90
N VAL A 397 14.03 -35.06 14.82
CA VAL A 397 14.92 -34.63 15.91
C VAL A 397 14.11 -34.07 17.10
N ARG A 398 14.60 -34.28 18.31
CA ARG A 398 14.06 -33.68 19.54
C ARG A 398 15.08 -32.78 20.19
N ILE A 399 14.86 -31.49 20.14
CA ILE A 399 15.70 -30.50 20.84
C ILE A 399 15.08 -30.25 22.22
N GLY A 400 15.86 -30.48 23.26
CA GLY A 400 15.44 -30.20 24.64
C GLY A 400 15.32 -28.70 24.93
N SER A 401 14.49 -28.33 25.89
CA SER A 401 14.26 -26.96 26.26
C SER A 401 15.54 -26.22 26.70
N ASN A 402 15.61 -24.92 26.42
CA ASN A 402 16.76 -24.04 26.71
C ASN A 402 18.08 -24.53 26.09
N ALA A 403 18.03 -25.21 24.95
CA ALA A 403 19.21 -25.57 24.20
C ALA A 403 19.71 -24.38 23.36
N VAL A 404 21.02 -24.19 23.29
CA VAL A 404 21.68 -23.26 22.40
C VAL A 404 22.43 -24.05 21.33
N LEU A 405 22.08 -23.86 20.08
CA LEU A 405 22.73 -24.49 18.93
C LEU A 405 23.68 -23.45 18.32
N ILE A 406 24.99 -23.63 18.55
CA ILE A 406 26.03 -22.69 18.12
C ILE A 406 26.44 -23.05 16.69
N ALA A 407 26.00 -22.24 15.74
CA ALA A 407 26.28 -22.45 14.34
C ALA A 407 27.76 -22.13 13.97
N PRO A 408 28.38 -22.82 12.96
CA PRO A 408 27.73 -23.85 12.15
C PRO A 408 27.61 -25.20 12.89
N VAL A 409 26.43 -25.81 12.85
CA VAL A 409 26.18 -27.08 13.53
C VAL A 409 25.16 -27.92 12.75
N THR A 410 25.39 -29.24 12.71
CA THR A 410 24.48 -30.21 12.10
C THR A 410 23.99 -31.20 13.16
N ILE A 411 22.68 -31.41 13.22
CA ILE A 411 22.04 -32.38 14.10
C ILE A 411 21.41 -33.47 13.19
N GLY A 412 21.91 -34.69 13.34
CA GLY A 412 21.48 -35.82 12.51
C GLY A 412 20.06 -36.30 12.84
N ASP A 413 19.45 -37.04 11.92
CA ASP A 413 18.08 -37.54 12.03
C ASP A 413 17.83 -38.32 13.32
N ARG A 414 16.65 -38.15 13.89
CA ARG A 414 16.20 -38.82 15.11
C ARG A 414 17.15 -38.64 16.32
N ALA A 415 18.08 -37.66 16.24
CA ALA A 415 18.91 -37.31 17.39
C ALA A 415 18.09 -36.61 18.48
N THR A 416 18.55 -36.71 19.70
CA THR A 416 17.99 -36.01 20.86
C THR A 416 19.04 -35.11 21.47
N ILE A 417 18.69 -33.86 21.72
CA ILE A 417 19.54 -32.89 22.46
C ILE A 417 18.98 -32.75 23.88
N GLY A 418 19.82 -32.99 24.87
CA GLY A 418 19.44 -32.82 26.28
C GLY A 418 19.10 -31.36 26.61
N ALA A 419 18.06 -31.11 27.40
CA ALA A 419 17.68 -29.77 27.82
C ALA A 419 18.85 -29.01 28.51
N GLY A 420 18.93 -27.68 28.28
CA GLY A 420 19.98 -26.81 28.82
C GLY A 420 21.37 -27.04 28.21
N SER A 421 21.46 -27.67 27.04
CA SER A 421 22.74 -27.95 26.38
C SER A 421 23.16 -26.81 25.44
N ALA A 422 24.48 -26.49 25.43
CA ALA A 422 25.12 -25.61 24.44
C ALA A 422 25.90 -26.49 23.44
N ILE A 423 25.32 -26.72 22.26
CA ILE A 423 25.83 -27.62 21.26
C ILE A 423 26.63 -26.85 20.19
N SER A 424 27.94 -27.14 20.10
CA SER A 424 28.87 -26.49 19.16
C SER A 424 29.55 -27.46 18.19
N LYS A 425 29.20 -28.74 18.24
CA LYS A 425 29.71 -29.80 17.34
C LYS A 425 28.56 -30.61 16.77
N ALA A 426 28.79 -31.23 15.62
CA ALA A 426 27.83 -32.11 15.00
C ALA A 426 27.36 -33.22 15.94
N CYS A 427 26.03 -33.47 15.94
CA CYS A 427 25.41 -34.52 16.72
C CYS A 427 25.02 -35.66 15.78
N PRO A 428 25.53 -36.88 15.96
CA PRO A 428 25.19 -38.03 15.11
C PRO A 428 23.69 -38.39 15.20
N ALA A 429 23.18 -38.98 14.11
CA ALA A 429 21.81 -39.49 14.07
C ALA A 429 21.55 -40.51 15.18
N GLU A 430 20.31 -40.56 15.67
CA GLU A 430 19.82 -41.56 16.65
C GLU A 430 20.57 -41.55 18.00
N LYS A 431 21.28 -40.50 18.32
CA LYS A 431 22.05 -40.36 19.58
C LYS A 431 21.51 -39.26 20.47
N LEU A 432 21.74 -39.42 21.76
CA LEU A 432 21.55 -38.38 22.77
C LEU A 432 22.84 -37.58 22.93
N SER A 433 22.80 -36.26 22.65
CA SER A 433 23.89 -35.33 22.89
C SER A 433 23.55 -34.40 24.03
N ILE A 434 24.50 -34.28 25.01
CA ILE A 434 24.34 -33.42 26.17
C ILE A 434 25.61 -32.60 26.35
N ALA A 435 25.48 -31.28 26.48
CA ALA A 435 26.58 -30.36 26.71
C ALA A 435 26.15 -29.30 27.73
N ARG A 436 26.19 -29.71 29.03
CA ARG A 436 25.85 -28.84 30.17
C ARG A 436 26.71 -29.22 31.38
N GLY A 437 26.93 -28.26 32.30
CA GLY A 437 27.66 -28.50 33.54
C GLY A 437 27.00 -29.54 34.45
N LYS A 438 27.80 -30.19 35.27
CA LYS A 438 27.31 -31.10 36.34
C LYS A 438 26.64 -30.24 37.42
N GLN A 439 25.48 -30.64 37.89
CA GLN A 439 24.80 -29.98 38.98
C GLN A 439 25.65 -30.07 40.24
N VAL A 440 25.85 -28.96 40.94
CA VAL A 440 26.51 -28.89 42.25
C VAL A 440 25.54 -28.26 43.24
N THR A 441 25.39 -28.91 44.39
CA THR A 441 24.61 -28.38 45.51
C THR A 441 25.61 -27.95 46.60
N ILE A 442 25.53 -26.71 47.06
CA ILE A 442 26.38 -26.17 48.11
C ILE A 442 25.61 -26.30 49.42
N GLU A 443 26.06 -27.24 50.25
CA GLU A 443 25.50 -27.41 51.59
C GLU A 443 25.93 -26.23 52.48
N GLY A 444 25.03 -25.75 53.35
CA GLY A 444 25.29 -24.63 54.25
C GLY A 444 25.27 -23.25 53.61
N TRP A 445 24.88 -23.14 52.30
CA TRP A 445 24.70 -21.84 51.66
C TRP A 445 23.60 -21.02 52.37
N GLN A 446 23.94 -19.79 52.76
CA GLN A 446 22.97 -18.86 53.32
C GLN A 446 22.66 -17.74 52.36
N ARG A 447 21.38 -17.44 52.23
CA ARG A 447 20.90 -16.33 51.39
C ARG A 447 21.39 -15.00 51.99
N PRO A 448 22.00 -14.11 51.20
CA PRO A 448 22.34 -12.78 51.67
C PRO A 448 21.09 -12.02 52.14
N GLU A 449 21.16 -11.45 53.38
CA GLU A 449 20.13 -10.59 53.94
C GLU A 449 20.57 -9.12 53.86
N LYS A 450 19.59 -8.21 53.63
CA LYS A 450 19.85 -6.78 53.72
C LYS A 450 20.29 -6.46 55.16
N LYS A 451 21.48 -5.90 55.35
CA LYS A 451 21.82 -5.27 56.62
C LYS A 451 20.86 -4.11 56.85
N SER A 452 20.07 -4.19 57.92
CA SER A 452 19.16 -3.15 58.40
C SER A 452 19.89 -1.86 58.72
#